data_09993b28cd3484af0cb7088f04a0de04
#
_entry.id   09993b28cd3484af0cb7088f04a0de04
#
_cell.length_a   1.000
_cell.length_b   1.000
_cell.length_c   1.000
_cell.angle_alpha   90.00
_cell.angle_beta   90.00
_cell.angle_gamma   90.00
#
_symmetry.space_group_name_H-M   'P 1'
#
loop_
_entity.id
_entity.type
_entity.pdbx_description
1 polymer ?
#
loop_
_entity_poly.entity_id
_entity_poly.type
_entity_poly.pdbx_seq_one_letter_code
_entity_poly.pdbx_strand_id
1 'polypeptide(L)'
;NMTDLTAQEAAWQTRDHLDDPVIGELRNRFGPDAFTVQATRTGVPVVWVKREQLLEVGDFLKRLPKPYVMLFDLHGMDERLRTHREGLPAADFSVFYHLISIERNRDIMLKVALSENDLRVPTFTKLFPNANWYERETWDMFGIEFDGHPHLTRLLMPPTWKGHPLRKDYPARATEFDPFELTKAKQDLEMEALTFKPEDWGMQRGTENEDFMFLNLGPNHPSAHGAFRIILQLDGEEIVDCVPDIGYHHRGAEKMGERQSWHSYI
;
A
#
# COMPACT_ATOMS: atom_id res chain seq x y z
N ASN A 1 25.15 33.48 11.30
CA ASN A 1 25.18 34.28 10.06
C ASN A 1 23.75 34.41 9.52
N MET A 2 23.32 35.68 9.33
CA MET A 2 21.95 35.99 8.88
C MET A 2 21.58 35.42 7.50
N THR A 3 22.58 35.17 6.64
CA THR A 3 22.42 34.55 5.31
C THR A 3 22.06 33.07 5.37
N ASP A 4 22.49 32.34 6.40
CA ASP A 4 22.14 30.90 6.55
C ASP A 4 20.73 30.71 7.05
N LEU A 5 20.21 31.64 7.84
CA LEU A 5 18.83 31.60 8.32
C LEU A 5 17.82 31.85 7.19
N THR A 6 18.11 32.77 6.28
CA THR A 6 17.24 33.04 5.12
C THR A 6 17.22 31.89 4.11
N ALA A 7 18.31 31.15 3.95
CA ALA A 7 18.34 29.94 3.12
C ALA A 7 17.55 28.78 3.77
N GLN A 8 17.65 28.63 5.08
CA GLN A 8 16.82 27.66 5.84
C GLN A 8 15.35 28.05 5.83
N GLU A 9 15.00 29.33 6.01
CA GLU A 9 13.61 29.79 5.92
C GLU A 9 13.03 29.57 4.51
N ALA A 10 13.80 29.79 3.45
CA ALA A 10 13.39 29.51 2.08
C ALA A 10 13.16 28.00 1.82
N ALA A 11 13.92 27.12 2.48
CA ALA A 11 13.75 25.67 2.38
C ALA A 11 12.44 25.16 3.03
N TRP A 12 11.85 25.94 3.94
CA TRP A 12 10.61 25.60 4.62
C TRP A 12 9.36 26.21 3.97
N GLN A 13 9.51 26.99 2.89
CA GLN A 13 8.37 27.57 2.20
C GLN A 13 7.60 26.49 1.43
N THR A 14 6.27 26.58 1.52
CA THR A 14 5.38 25.74 0.75
C THR A 14 5.45 26.12 -0.73
N ARG A 15 5.64 25.14 -1.61
CA ARG A 15 5.70 25.30 -3.07
C ARG A 15 4.41 24.81 -3.70
N ASP A 16 3.89 25.51 -4.69
CA ASP A 16 2.69 25.14 -5.42
C ASP A 16 2.94 24.12 -6.55
N HIS A 17 4.22 23.91 -6.91
CA HIS A 17 4.65 22.98 -7.96
C HIS A 17 4.04 23.21 -9.35
N LEU A 18 3.43 24.38 -9.59
CA LEU A 18 2.76 24.67 -10.85
C LEU A 18 3.75 24.77 -12.03
N ASP A 19 5.01 25.07 -11.73
CA ASP A 19 6.12 25.17 -12.71
C ASP A 19 6.78 23.82 -13.02
N ASP A 20 6.37 22.73 -12.35
CA ASP A 20 6.95 21.43 -12.63
C ASP A 20 6.53 20.94 -14.01
N PRO A 21 7.48 20.49 -14.86
CA PRO A 21 7.21 20.06 -16.22
C PRO A 21 6.10 18.99 -16.33
N VAL A 22 6.04 18.06 -15.36
CA VAL A 22 5.03 17.00 -15.36
C VAL A 22 3.62 17.57 -15.14
N ILE A 23 3.49 18.62 -14.35
CA ILE A 23 2.21 19.30 -14.16
C ILE A 23 1.75 19.96 -15.47
N GLY A 24 2.67 20.57 -16.23
CA GLY A 24 2.40 21.08 -17.57
C GLY A 24 1.94 19.99 -18.54
N GLU A 25 2.60 18.84 -18.55
CA GLU A 25 2.25 17.68 -19.37
C GLU A 25 0.85 17.16 -19.04
N LEU A 26 0.53 17.03 -17.74
CA LEU A 26 -0.79 16.61 -17.26
C LEU A 26 -1.89 17.61 -17.66
N ARG A 27 -1.64 18.92 -17.52
CA ARG A 27 -2.60 19.96 -17.93
C ARG A 27 -2.87 19.95 -19.44
N ASN A 28 -1.83 19.76 -20.24
CA ASN A 28 -1.97 19.68 -21.70
C ASN A 28 -2.80 18.46 -22.13
N ARG A 29 -2.70 17.34 -21.40
CA ARG A 29 -3.41 16.10 -21.75
C ARG A 29 -4.84 16.05 -21.23
N PHE A 30 -5.05 16.46 -19.98
CA PHE A 30 -6.31 16.26 -19.24
C PHE A 30 -7.10 17.57 -19.02
N GLY A 31 -6.49 18.71 -19.27
CA GLY A 31 -7.06 20.02 -18.96
C GLY A 31 -6.73 20.51 -17.54
N PRO A 32 -6.84 21.82 -17.30
CA PRO A 32 -6.47 22.44 -16.03
C PRO A 32 -7.38 22.03 -14.86
N ASP A 33 -8.64 21.69 -15.14
CA ASP A 33 -9.67 21.39 -14.13
C ASP A 33 -9.80 19.88 -13.83
N ALA A 34 -8.97 19.05 -14.48
CA ALA A 34 -9.03 17.58 -14.31
C ALA A 34 -8.46 17.13 -12.95
N PHE A 35 -7.58 17.93 -12.34
CA PHE A 35 -6.90 17.60 -11.12
C PHE A 35 -6.53 18.83 -10.30
N THR A 36 -6.27 18.64 -9.02
CA THR A 36 -5.82 19.71 -8.10
C THR A 36 -4.38 19.45 -7.67
N VAL A 37 -3.50 20.44 -7.83
CA VAL A 37 -2.13 20.38 -7.36
C VAL A 37 -2.09 20.86 -5.90
N GLN A 38 -1.55 20.02 -5.03
CA GLN A 38 -1.39 20.35 -3.61
C GLN A 38 -0.05 21.06 -3.40
N ALA A 39 -0.08 22.23 -2.80
CA ALA A 39 1.13 22.88 -2.34
C ALA A 39 1.79 22.10 -1.18
N THR A 40 3.08 21.81 -1.30
CA THR A 40 3.83 21.02 -0.32
C THR A 40 5.14 21.70 0.06
N ARG A 41 5.72 21.27 1.18
CA ARG A 41 7.07 21.70 1.60
C ARG A 41 8.17 20.82 0.99
N THR A 42 7.80 19.71 0.40
CA THR A 42 8.73 18.80 -0.29
C THR A 42 8.97 19.27 -1.72
N GLY A 43 10.03 18.76 -2.35
CA GLY A 43 10.28 18.96 -3.79
C GLY A 43 9.42 18.08 -4.70
N VAL A 44 8.51 17.28 -4.14
CA VAL A 44 7.68 16.33 -4.89
C VAL A 44 6.30 16.93 -5.12
N PRO A 45 5.85 17.07 -6.37
CA PRO A 45 4.49 17.50 -6.66
C PRO A 45 3.47 16.44 -6.22
N VAL A 46 2.40 16.88 -5.55
CA VAL A 46 1.27 16.06 -5.17
C VAL A 46 0.06 16.48 -5.95
N VAL A 47 -0.54 15.55 -6.66
CA VAL A 47 -1.67 15.78 -7.59
C VAL A 47 -2.88 14.96 -7.16
N TRP A 48 -3.95 15.65 -6.79
CA TRP A 48 -5.23 15.03 -6.52
C TRP A 48 -5.94 14.74 -7.84
N VAL A 49 -6.17 13.46 -8.11
CA VAL A 49 -6.85 12.99 -9.32
C VAL A 49 -8.20 12.38 -8.96
N LYS A 50 -9.15 12.47 -9.89
CA LYS A 50 -10.43 11.80 -9.73
C LYS A 50 -10.21 10.28 -9.84
N ARG A 51 -10.94 9.52 -9.02
CA ARG A 51 -10.87 8.05 -8.99
C ARG A 51 -11.03 7.42 -10.39
N GLU A 52 -11.96 7.94 -11.17
CA GLU A 52 -12.28 7.44 -12.50
C GLU A 52 -11.15 7.68 -13.52
N GLN A 53 -10.31 8.68 -13.29
CA GLN A 53 -9.19 9.05 -14.16
C GLN A 53 -7.85 8.46 -13.71
N LEU A 54 -7.80 7.80 -12.55
CA LEU A 54 -6.56 7.30 -11.95
C LEU A 54 -5.74 6.43 -12.91
N LEU A 55 -6.39 5.43 -13.52
CA LEU A 55 -5.71 4.50 -14.43
C LEU A 55 -5.23 5.21 -15.72
N GLU A 56 -6.03 6.13 -16.25
CA GLU A 56 -5.65 6.89 -17.44
C GLU A 56 -4.46 7.82 -17.17
N VAL A 57 -4.46 8.49 -16.00
CA VAL A 57 -3.34 9.33 -15.57
C VAL A 57 -2.08 8.49 -15.33
N GLY A 58 -2.21 7.34 -14.66
CA GLY A 58 -1.09 6.41 -14.44
C GLY A 58 -0.49 5.87 -15.74
N ASP A 59 -1.33 5.45 -16.68
CA ASP A 59 -0.91 4.96 -18.00
C ASP A 59 -0.22 6.08 -18.81
N PHE A 60 -0.78 7.29 -18.78
CA PHE A 60 -0.17 8.46 -19.42
C PHE A 60 1.24 8.73 -18.88
N LEU A 61 1.42 8.78 -17.55
CA LEU A 61 2.73 9.00 -16.93
C LEU A 61 3.73 7.90 -17.30
N LYS A 62 3.27 6.67 -17.43
CA LYS A 62 4.09 5.52 -17.82
C LYS A 62 4.51 5.54 -19.30
N ARG A 63 3.77 6.26 -20.17
CA ARG A 63 4.04 6.35 -21.62
C ARG A 63 4.71 7.65 -22.06
N LEU A 64 5.03 8.54 -21.15
CA LEU A 64 5.78 9.76 -21.47
C LEU A 64 7.14 9.43 -22.12
N PRO A 65 7.71 10.33 -22.93
CA PRO A 65 9.05 10.14 -23.50
C PRO A 65 10.14 9.86 -22.46
N LYS A 66 9.98 10.44 -21.26
CA LYS A 66 10.75 10.11 -20.07
C LYS A 66 9.77 9.61 -19.00
N PRO A 67 9.51 8.30 -18.97
CA PRO A 67 8.37 7.74 -18.27
C PRO A 67 8.58 7.65 -16.76
N TYR A 68 7.46 7.58 -16.03
CA TYR A 68 7.42 7.17 -14.63
C TYR A 68 7.24 5.66 -14.59
N VAL A 69 8.36 4.93 -14.50
CA VAL A 69 8.39 3.46 -14.65
C VAL A 69 8.30 2.69 -13.35
N MET A 70 8.46 3.35 -12.22
CA MET A 70 8.52 2.71 -10.92
C MET A 70 7.39 3.22 -10.02
N LEU A 71 6.54 2.33 -9.56
CA LEU A 71 5.69 2.56 -8.40
C LEU A 71 6.57 2.31 -7.16
N PHE A 72 6.96 3.39 -6.51
CA PHE A 72 7.84 3.32 -5.33
C PHE A 72 7.07 2.97 -4.07
N ASP A 73 5.87 3.54 -3.92
CA ASP A 73 5.00 3.31 -2.77
C ASP A 73 3.53 3.51 -3.14
N LEU A 74 2.65 2.79 -2.46
CA LEU A 74 1.21 2.99 -2.46
C LEU A 74 0.69 2.72 -1.05
N HIS A 75 0.00 3.69 -0.47
CA HIS A 75 -0.59 3.52 0.85
C HIS A 75 -1.89 4.31 1.02
N GLY A 76 -2.69 3.88 1.99
CA GLY A 76 -3.90 4.57 2.42
C GLY A 76 -3.63 5.56 3.54
N MET A 77 -4.55 6.50 3.71
CA MET A 77 -4.55 7.41 4.85
C MET A 77 -5.99 7.68 5.29
N ASP A 78 -6.22 7.66 6.59
CA ASP A 78 -7.45 8.15 7.21
C ASP A 78 -7.32 9.66 7.45
N GLU A 79 -8.10 10.44 6.71
CA GLU A 79 -8.07 11.91 6.71
C GLU A 79 -9.07 12.53 7.70
N ARG A 80 -9.95 11.74 8.32
CA ARG A 80 -11.09 12.21 9.11
C ARG A 80 -10.72 13.11 10.30
N LEU A 81 -9.52 12.93 10.86
CA LEU A 81 -9.01 13.77 11.94
C LEU A 81 -8.08 14.91 11.48
N ARG A 82 -7.82 15.00 10.18
CA ARG A 82 -6.97 16.07 9.63
C ARG A 82 -7.82 17.31 9.37
N THR A 83 -7.27 18.47 9.72
CA THR A 83 -7.84 19.75 9.29
C THR A 83 -7.75 19.85 7.78
N HIS A 84 -8.89 20.03 7.12
CA HIS A 84 -8.94 20.23 5.68
C HIS A 84 -8.15 21.48 5.32
N ARG A 85 -7.44 21.37 4.19
CA ARG A 85 -6.73 22.48 3.60
C ARG A 85 -7.62 23.12 2.56
N GLU A 86 -7.70 24.44 2.58
CA GLU A 86 -8.45 25.21 1.59
C GLU A 86 -8.04 24.83 0.17
N GLY A 87 -9.03 24.67 -0.73
CA GLY A 87 -8.80 24.36 -2.13
C GLY A 87 -8.46 22.90 -2.46
N LEU A 88 -8.41 21.99 -1.48
CA LEU A 88 -8.19 20.57 -1.72
C LEU A 88 -9.51 19.79 -1.70
N PRO A 89 -9.59 18.66 -2.42
CA PRO A 89 -10.76 17.80 -2.37
C PRO A 89 -11.06 17.35 -0.94
N ALA A 90 -12.35 17.36 -0.58
CA ALA A 90 -12.79 16.76 0.68
C ALA A 90 -12.59 15.24 0.61
N ALA A 91 -12.01 14.67 1.65
CA ALA A 91 -11.73 13.25 1.73
C ALA A 91 -11.85 12.76 3.16
N ASP A 92 -12.55 11.65 3.38
CA ASP A 92 -12.53 10.90 4.63
C ASP A 92 -11.31 9.96 4.64
N PHE A 93 -11.01 9.38 3.49
CA PHE A 93 -9.82 8.58 3.24
C PHE A 93 -9.15 9.03 1.95
N SER A 94 -7.89 8.70 1.81
CA SER A 94 -7.17 8.92 0.57
C SER A 94 -6.18 7.80 0.28
N VAL A 95 -5.90 7.57 -0.99
CA VAL A 95 -4.85 6.64 -1.44
C VAL A 95 -3.78 7.42 -2.17
N PHE A 96 -2.54 7.15 -1.82
CA PHE A 96 -1.35 7.75 -2.41
C PHE A 96 -0.69 6.75 -3.37
N TYR A 97 -0.18 7.26 -4.48
CA TYR A 97 0.61 6.53 -5.46
C TYR A 97 1.87 7.32 -5.73
N HIS A 98 3.00 6.86 -5.22
CA HIS A 98 4.28 7.50 -5.41
C HIS A 98 5.00 6.89 -6.62
N LEU A 99 5.14 7.66 -7.68
CA LEU A 99 5.76 7.25 -8.92
C LEU A 99 7.10 7.94 -9.12
N ILE A 100 8.09 7.20 -9.62
CA ILE A 100 9.44 7.69 -9.89
C ILE A 100 9.78 7.53 -11.37
N SER A 101 10.35 8.59 -11.93
CA SER A 101 11.04 8.58 -13.22
C SER A 101 12.54 8.65 -13.01
N ILE A 102 13.23 7.56 -13.31
CA ILE A 102 14.70 7.49 -13.21
C ILE A 102 15.34 8.42 -14.22
N GLU A 103 14.82 8.47 -15.45
CA GLU A 103 15.37 9.32 -16.52
C GLU A 103 15.21 10.82 -16.25
N ARG A 104 14.14 11.21 -15.55
CA ARG A 104 13.89 12.60 -15.13
C ARG A 104 14.62 12.93 -13.83
N ASN A 105 15.01 11.92 -13.06
CA ASN A 105 15.41 12.06 -11.65
C ASN A 105 14.37 12.86 -10.86
N ARG A 106 13.08 12.47 -11.00
CA ARG A 106 11.92 13.17 -10.46
C ARG A 106 10.86 12.20 -10.01
N ASP A 107 10.16 12.63 -8.98
CA ASP A 107 9.03 11.93 -8.36
C ASP A 107 7.74 12.68 -8.63
N ILE A 108 6.62 11.97 -8.58
CA ILE A 108 5.28 12.53 -8.50
C ILE A 108 4.43 11.68 -7.55
N MET A 109 3.58 12.31 -6.77
CA MET A 109 2.56 11.63 -5.99
C MET A 109 1.18 11.90 -6.56
N LEU A 110 0.47 10.85 -6.95
CA LEU A 110 -0.96 10.93 -7.23
C LEU A 110 -1.71 10.66 -5.94
N LYS A 111 -2.82 11.36 -5.73
CA LYS A 111 -3.67 11.19 -4.55
C LYS A 111 -5.12 11.12 -4.97
N VAL A 112 -5.85 10.12 -4.46
CA VAL A 112 -7.28 9.92 -4.72
C VAL A 112 -8.05 10.15 -3.43
N ALA A 113 -9.07 11.01 -3.49
CA ALA A 113 -9.98 11.26 -2.38
C ALA A 113 -11.10 10.20 -2.37
N LEU A 114 -11.41 9.64 -1.20
CA LEU A 114 -12.48 8.67 -1.00
C LEU A 114 -13.38 9.13 0.14
N SER A 115 -14.68 8.86 -0.01
CA SER A 115 -15.68 9.02 1.04
C SER A 115 -15.75 7.75 1.89
N GLU A 116 -16.06 7.88 3.17
CA GLU A 116 -16.26 6.75 4.08
C GLU A 116 -17.35 5.78 3.59
N ASN A 117 -18.35 6.31 2.86
CA ASN A 117 -19.44 5.51 2.31
C ASN A 117 -19.09 4.77 1.01
N ASP A 118 -17.96 5.11 0.37
CA ASP A 118 -17.49 4.49 -0.87
C ASP A 118 -15.96 4.42 -0.88
N LEU A 119 -15.42 3.40 -0.22
CA LEU A 119 -13.99 3.13 -0.07
C LEU A 119 -13.48 2.22 -1.19
N ARG A 120 -13.78 2.56 -2.43
CA ARG A 120 -13.38 1.78 -3.60
C ARG A 120 -12.52 2.58 -4.56
N VAL A 121 -11.52 1.92 -5.12
CA VAL A 121 -10.62 2.50 -6.12
C VAL A 121 -10.20 1.41 -7.11
N PRO A 122 -10.04 1.71 -8.42
CA PRO A 122 -9.59 0.70 -9.36
C PRO A 122 -8.16 0.24 -9.04
N THR A 123 -7.89 -1.06 -9.20
CA THR A 123 -6.56 -1.63 -8.98
C THR A 123 -5.53 -1.03 -9.93
N PHE A 124 -4.36 -0.76 -9.41
CA PHE A 124 -3.20 -0.28 -10.16
C PHE A 124 -2.28 -1.42 -10.65
N THR A 125 -2.61 -2.67 -10.28
CA THR A 125 -1.82 -3.88 -10.61
C THR A 125 -1.64 -4.08 -12.11
N LYS A 126 -2.59 -3.64 -12.93
CA LYS A 126 -2.50 -3.72 -14.40
C LYS A 126 -1.39 -2.83 -14.97
N LEU A 127 -1.07 -1.74 -14.29
CA LEU A 127 0.00 -0.83 -14.67
C LEU A 127 1.32 -1.18 -14.00
N PHE A 128 1.26 -1.52 -12.72
CA PHE A 128 2.42 -1.83 -11.88
C PHE A 128 2.16 -3.10 -11.06
N PRO A 129 2.72 -4.25 -11.44
CA PRO A 129 2.47 -5.53 -10.74
C PRO A 129 2.78 -5.51 -9.25
N ASN A 130 3.77 -4.73 -8.81
CA ASN A 130 4.11 -4.57 -7.40
C ASN A 130 3.03 -3.84 -6.57
N ALA A 131 2.06 -3.17 -7.22
CA ALA A 131 0.89 -2.61 -6.53
C ALA A 131 0.09 -3.68 -5.78
N ASN A 132 0.15 -4.95 -6.21
CA ASN A 132 -0.58 -6.06 -5.58
C ASN A 132 -0.41 -6.08 -4.06
N TRP A 133 0.82 -6.02 -3.57
CA TRP A 133 1.09 -6.10 -2.14
C TRP A 133 0.72 -4.82 -1.39
N TYR A 134 1.00 -3.67 -1.96
CA TYR A 134 0.62 -2.38 -1.38
C TYR A 134 -0.89 -2.20 -1.29
N GLU A 135 -1.63 -2.67 -2.29
CA GLU A 135 -3.10 -2.64 -2.29
C GLU A 135 -3.68 -3.57 -1.21
N ARG A 136 -3.13 -4.78 -1.07
CA ARG A 136 -3.49 -5.70 0.01
C ARG A 136 -3.21 -5.10 1.39
N GLU A 137 -2.04 -4.48 1.58
CA GLU A 137 -1.69 -3.79 2.82
C GLU A 137 -2.67 -2.64 3.10
N THR A 138 -2.95 -1.81 2.09
CA THR A 138 -3.88 -0.68 2.22
C THR A 138 -5.29 -1.15 2.58
N TRP A 139 -5.76 -2.23 1.95
CA TRP A 139 -7.03 -2.85 2.31
C TRP A 139 -7.00 -3.43 3.73
N ASP A 140 -5.94 -4.14 4.08
CA ASP A 140 -5.77 -4.74 5.40
C ASP A 140 -5.81 -3.69 6.52
N MET A 141 -5.11 -2.58 6.34
CA MET A 141 -4.95 -1.53 7.34
C MET A 141 -6.13 -0.54 7.40
N PHE A 142 -6.77 -0.23 6.27
CA PHE A 142 -7.78 0.84 6.16
C PHE A 142 -9.14 0.36 5.66
N GLY A 143 -9.24 -0.82 5.04
CA GLY A 143 -10.46 -1.34 4.44
C GLY A 143 -10.82 -0.68 3.10
N ILE A 144 -9.85 -0.13 2.40
CA ILE A 144 -10.04 0.43 1.06
C ILE A 144 -10.00 -0.72 0.06
N GLU A 145 -11.09 -0.94 -0.68
CA GLU A 145 -11.21 -2.00 -1.67
C GLU A 145 -10.63 -1.58 -3.01
N PHE A 146 -9.95 -2.52 -3.69
CA PHE A 146 -9.33 -2.30 -4.99
C PHE A 146 -10.06 -3.11 -6.07
N ASP A 147 -10.89 -2.44 -6.86
CA ASP A 147 -11.70 -3.07 -7.88
C ASP A 147 -10.84 -3.72 -8.99
N GLY A 148 -11.02 -5.01 -9.18
CA GLY A 148 -10.26 -5.81 -10.16
C GLY A 148 -8.88 -6.25 -9.67
N HIS A 149 -8.59 -6.15 -8.37
CA HIS A 149 -7.40 -6.77 -7.77
C HIS A 149 -7.45 -8.29 -7.93
N PRO A 150 -6.36 -8.95 -8.33
CA PRO A 150 -6.37 -10.39 -8.61
C PRO A 150 -6.66 -11.26 -7.38
N HIS A 151 -6.22 -10.84 -6.19
CA HIS A 151 -6.39 -11.61 -4.96
C HIS A 151 -6.29 -10.70 -3.72
N LEU A 152 -7.39 -10.04 -3.38
CA LEU A 152 -7.45 -9.09 -2.27
C LEU A 152 -7.67 -9.82 -0.94
N THR A 153 -6.58 -10.15 -0.26
CA THR A 153 -6.55 -10.81 1.06
C THR A 153 -5.64 -10.04 2.01
N ARG A 154 -5.78 -10.30 3.32
CA ARG A 154 -4.89 -9.68 4.31
C ARG A 154 -3.43 -10.00 4.02
N LEU A 155 -2.56 -9.05 4.33
CA LEU A 155 -1.12 -9.17 4.14
C LEU A 155 -0.35 -9.22 5.45
N LEU A 156 -0.62 -8.29 6.35
CA LEU A 156 0.12 -8.10 7.60
C LEU A 156 -0.62 -8.69 8.81
N MET A 157 -1.95 -8.60 8.80
CA MET A 157 -2.78 -9.12 9.87
C MET A 157 -3.17 -10.57 9.61
N PRO A 158 -3.38 -11.37 10.66
CA PRO A 158 -3.90 -12.73 10.51
C PRO A 158 -5.24 -12.75 9.75
N PRO A 159 -5.54 -13.83 9.01
CA PRO A 159 -6.80 -13.93 8.26
C PRO A 159 -8.07 -13.78 9.11
N THR A 160 -8.00 -14.17 10.38
CA THR A 160 -9.08 -14.10 11.36
C THR A 160 -9.26 -12.73 12.02
N TRP A 161 -8.35 -11.78 11.76
CA TRP A 161 -8.41 -10.44 12.36
C TRP A 161 -9.67 -9.69 11.94
N LYS A 162 -10.26 -8.98 12.89
CA LYS A 162 -11.48 -8.18 12.66
C LYS A 162 -11.14 -6.70 12.60
N GLY A 163 -11.71 -6.01 11.62
CA GLY A 163 -11.51 -4.57 11.44
C GLY A 163 -10.20 -4.20 10.74
N HIS A 164 -9.88 -2.91 10.77
CA HIS A 164 -8.76 -2.30 10.03
C HIS A 164 -7.96 -1.41 10.98
N PRO A 165 -6.75 -1.84 11.40
CA PRO A 165 -6.06 -1.26 12.56
C PRO A 165 -5.66 0.21 12.42
N LEU A 166 -5.39 0.71 11.21
CA LEU A 166 -4.93 2.10 11.03
C LEU A 166 -6.06 3.11 10.86
N ARG A 167 -7.33 2.67 10.87
CA ARG A 167 -8.45 3.60 10.97
C ARG A 167 -8.42 4.36 12.30
N LYS A 168 -8.75 5.65 12.28
CA LYS A 168 -8.71 6.50 13.47
C LYS A 168 -9.76 6.14 14.52
N ASP A 169 -10.87 5.54 14.10
CA ASP A 169 -11.90 4.97 14.99
C ASP A 169 -11.53 3.60 15.57
N TYR A 170 -10.49 2.95 15.04
CA TYR A 170 -9.99 1.70 15.61
C TYR A 170 -9.23 1.95 16.91
N PRO A 171 -9.61 1.30 18.03
CA PRO A 171 -9.04 1.61 19.34
C PRO A 171 -7.58 1.16 19.45
N ALA A 172 -6.68 2.12 19.75
CA ALA A 172 -5.25 1.87 19.86
C ALA A 172 -4.85 0.99 21.07
N ARG A 173 -5.78 0.68 21.97
CA ARG A 173 -5.58 -0.17 23.15
C ARG A 173 -6.34 -1.49 23.10
N ALA A 174 -7.12 -1.72 22.04
CA ALA A 174 -7.87 -2.95 21.91
C ALA A 174 -6.93 -4.12 21.66
N THR A 175 -7.19 -5.21 22.37
CA THR A 175 -6.63 -6.51 22.07
C THR A 175 -7.77 -7.30 21.44
N GLU A 176 -7.69 -7.51 20.14
CA GLU A 176 -8.74 -8.20 19.37
C GLU A 176 -8.63 -9.72 19.50
N PHE A 177 -7.51 -10.21 20.04
CA PHE A 177 -7.33 -11.63 20.30
C PHE A 177 -7.83 -12.02 21.68
N ASP A 178 -8.46 -13.17 21.75
CA ASP A 178 -8.62 -13.92 22.99
C ASP A 178 -7.23 -14.17 23.61
N PRO A 179 -7.15 -14.41 24.93
CA PRO A 179 -5.90 -14.78 25.58
C PRO A 179 -5.21 -15.89 24.81
N PHE A 180 -3.89 -15.73 24.58
CA PHE A 180 -3.11 -16.72 23.87
C PHE A 180 -3.11 -18.04 24.63
N GLU A 181 -3.67 -19.08 24.04
CA GLU A 181 -3.66 -20.44 24.54
C GLU A 181 -2.78 -21.31 23.63
N LEU A 182 -1.65 -21.76 24.16
CA LEU A 182 -0.66 -22.55 23.40
C LEU A 182 -1.29 -23.80 22.74
N THR A 183 -2.19 -24.46 23.45
CA THR A 183 -2.87 -25.66 22.96
C THR A 183 -3.77 -25.34 21.76
N LYS A 184 -4.52 -24.23 21.83
CA LYS A 184 -5.39 -23.78 20.75
C LYS A 184 -4.58 -23.33 19.53
N ALA A 185 -3.54 -22.52 19.75
CA ALA A 185 -2.64 -22.07 18.67
C ALA A 185 -1.99 -23.26 17.94
N LYS A 186 -1.64 -24.33 18.66
CA LYS A 186 -1.10 -25.54 18.06
C LYS A 186 -2.13 -26.29 17.24
N GLN A 187 -3.36 -26.41 17.74
CA GLN A 187 -4.48 -27.02 17.00
C GLN A 187 -4.82 -26.19 15.74
N ASP A 188 -4.84 -24.87 15.85
CA ASP A 188 -5.12 -23.99 14.71
C ASP A 188 -4.05 -24.15 13.61
N LEU A 189 -2.77 -24.28 13.97
CA LEU A 189 -1.70 -24.58 13.01
C LEU A 189 -1.84 -25.96 12.35
N GLU A 190 -2.22 -26.98 13.13
CA GLU A 190 -2.48 -28.31 12.59
C GLU A 190 -3.69 -28.31 11.65
N MET A 191 -4.76 -27.61 12.03
CA MET A 191 -5.94 -27.44 11.17
C MET A 191 -5.62 -26.65 9.89
N GLU A 192 -4.83 -25.60 9.96
CA GLU A 192 -4.39 -24.86 8.79
C GLU A 192 -3.62 -25.76 7.81
N ALA A 193 -2.70 -26.59 8.32
CA ALA A 193 -1.94 -27.53 7.50
C ALA A 193 -2.84 -28.59 6.84
N LEU A 194 -3.87 -29.07 7.55
CA LEU A 194 -4.81 -30.08 7.03
C LEU A 194 -5.85 -29.49 6.05
N THR A 195 -6.15 -28.20 6.19
CA THR A 195 -7.17 -27.52 5.39
C THR A 195 -6.58 -26.58 4.34
N PHE A 196 -5.27 -26.69 4.09
CA PHE A 196 -4.60 -25.86 3.09
C PHE A 196 -5.28 -25.94 1.72
N LYS A 197 -5.67 -24.78 1.22
CA LYS A 197 -6.27 -24.61 -0.10
C LYS A 197 -5.41 -23.67 -0.91
N PRO A 198 -4.76 -24.14 -1.97
CA PRO A 198 -3.92 -23.29 -2.83
C PRO A 198 -4.63 -22.05 -3.33
N GLU A 199 -5.93 -22.19 -3.62
CA GLU A 199 -6.79 -21.12 -4.14
C GLU A 199 -6.91 -19.92 -3.17
N ASP A 200 -6.88 -20.18 -1.85
CA ASP A 200 -6.91 -19.14 -0.82
C ASP A 200 -5.63 -18.27 -0.83
N TRP A 201 -4.58 -18.76 -1.49
CA TRP A 201 -3.28 -18.11 -1.67
C TRP A 201 -3.07 -17.58 -3.10
N GLY A 202 -4.08 -17.68 -3.96
CA GLY A 202 -4.01 -17.26 -5.35
C GLY A 202 -3.27 -18.24 -6.26
N MET A 203 -3.02 -19.47 -5.80
CA MET A 203 -2.35 -20.53 -6.52
C MET A 203 -3.35 -21.50 -7.16
N GLN A 204 -2.92 -22.28 -8.14
CA GLN A 204 -3.71 -23.35 -8.74
C GLN A 204 -3.33 -24.70 -8.15
N ARG A 205 -4.31 -25.59 -7.92
CA ARG A 205 -4.07 -26.92 -7.36
C ARG A 205 -3.30 -27.84 -8.30
N GLY A 206 -3.53 -27.71 -9.57
CA GLY A 206 -2.93 -28.55 -10.61
C GLY A 206 -3.32 -28.11 -12.01
N THR A 207 -2.88 -28.86 -12.98
CA THR A 207 -3.33 -28.80 -14.37
C THR A 207 -4.37 -29.90 -14.63
N GLU A 208 -4.90 -30.00 -15.87
CA GLU A 208 -5.86 -31.05 -16.23
C GLU A 208 -5.32 -32.48 -16.07
N ASN A 209 -3.99 -32.66 -16.03
CA ASN A 209 -3.33 -33.96 -16.03
C ASN A 209 -2.47 -34.25 -14.79
N GLU A 210 -2.09 -33.22 -13.99
CA GLU A 210 -1.14 -33.37 -12.90
C GLU A 210 -1.47 -32.43 -11.73
N ASP A 211 -1.36 -32.93 -10.50
CA ASP A 211 -1.45 -32.13 -9.27
C ASP A 211 -0.07 -31.58 -8.90
N PHE A 212 -0.02 -30.30 -8.57
CA PHE A 212 1.21 -29.67 -8.08
C PHE A 212 1.50 -30.05 -6.62
N MET A 213 2.77 -30.13 -6.30
CA MET A 213 3.22 -30.26 -4.91
C MET A 213 3.38 -28.88 -4.27
N PHE A 214 2.93 -28.75 -3.02
CA PHE A 214 3.09 -27.51 -2.24
C PHE A 214 4.07 -27.72 -1.10
N LEU A 215 5.08 -26.86 -1.00
CA LEU A 215 6.10 -26.89 0.02
C LEU A 215 6.14 -25.59 0.80
N ASN A 216 6.06 -25.68 2.14
CA ASN A 216 6.23 -24.55 3.03
C ASN A 216 7.69 -24.43 3.48
N LEU A 217 8.32 -23.29 3.20
CA LEU A 217 9.62 -22.91 3.75
C LEU A 217 9.43 -21.84 4.82
N GLY A 218 9.76 -22.18 6.06
CA GLY A 218 9.54 -21.29 7.20
C GLY A 218 8.21 -21.56 7.92
N PRO A 219 7.81 -20.67 8.89
CA PRO A 219 8.42 -19.36 9.21
C PRO A 219 9.78 -19.42 9.92
N ASN A 220 10.15 -20.52 10.58
CA ASN A 220 11.39 -20.69 11.32
C ASN A 220 12.43 -21.41 10.46
N HIS A 221 12.87 -20.76 9.38
CA HIS A 221 13.90 -21.31 8.49
C HIS A 221 15.28 -20.72 8.84
N PRO A 222 16.34 -21.54 8.97
CA PRO A 222 17.64 -21.07 9.42
C PRO A 222 18.33 -20.08 8.47
N SER A 223 17.98 -20.09 7.18
CA SER A 223 18.50 -19.14 6.18
C SER A 223 17.78 -17.80 6.18
N ALA A 224 16.60 -17.71 6.79
CA ALA A 224 15.86 -16.46 6.89
C ALA A 224 16.26 -15.75 8.18
N HIS A 225 16.78 -14.54 8.07
CA HIS A 225 17.10 -13.70 9.22
C HIS A 225 15.82 -13.12 9.86
N GLY A 226 14.96 -13.98 10.37
CA GLY A 226 13.67 -13.64 10.97
C GLY A 226 12.57 -14.65 10.61
N ALA A 227 11.33 -14.39 11.05
CA ALA A 227 10.20 -15.24 10.73
C ALA A 227 9.62 -14.84 9.34
N PHE A 228 9.73 -15.77 8.41
CA PHE A 228 9.30 -15.58 7.02
C PHE A 228 8.89 -16.93 6.44
N ARG A 229 7.69 -17.03 5.90
CA ARG A 229 7.19 -18.22 5.22
C ARG A 229 7.08 -17.98 3.72
N ILE A 230 7.52 -18.96 2.95
CA ILE A 230 7.28 -19.00 1.51
C ILE A 230 6.52 -20.28 1.20
N ILE A 231 5.42 -20.18 0.51
CA ILE A 231 4.67 -21.31 -0.04
C ILE A 231 5.12 -21.49 -1.49
N LEU A 232 5.79 -22.59 -1.77
CA LEU A 232 6.24 -22.93 -3.12
C LEU A 232 5.24 -23.90 -3.76
N GLN A 233 4.94 -23.65 -5.01
CA GLN A 233 4.23 -24.56 -5.90
C GLN A 233 5.24 -25.21 -6.83
N LEU A 234 5.29 -26.53 -6.82
CA LEU A 234 6.28 -27.30 -7.53
C LEU A 234 5.61 -28.23 -8.56
N ASP A 235 6.22 -28.27 -9.75
CA ASP A 235 5.99 -29.31 -10.73
C ASP A 235 7.26 -30.22 -10.78
N GLY A 236 7.18 -31.36 -10.11
CA GLY A 236 8.36 -32.15 -9.82
C GLY A 236 9.39 -31.41 -8.99
N GLU A 237 10.56 -31.09 -9.56
CA GLU A 237 11.64 -30.31 -8.92
C GLU A 237 11.64 -28.83 -9.37
N GLU A 238 10.78 -28.44 -10.30
CA GLU A 238 10.71 -27.08 -10.83
C GLU A 238 9.73 -26.21 -10.03
N ILE A 239 10.16 -25.01 -9.67
CA ILE A 239 9.30 -24.03 -9.00
C ILE A 239 8.51 -23.31 -10.07
N VAL A 240 7.19 -23.52 -10.09
CA VAL A 240 6.27 -22.87 -11.03
C VAL A 240 5.66 -21.60 -10.47
N ASP A 241 5.47 -21.53 -9.13
CA ASP A 241 4.97 -20.34 -8.45
C ASP A 241 5.46 -20.28 -7.01
N CYS A 242 5.45 -19.06 -6.43
CA CYS A 242 5.77 -18.87 -5.02
C CYS A 242 4.96 -17.72 -4.43
N VAL A 243 4.42 -17.94 -3.25
CA VAL A 243 3.69 -16.91 -2.49
C VAL A 243 4.37 -16.71 -1.15
N PRO A 244 4.91 -15.53 -0.88
CA PRO A 244 5.42 -15.19 0.43
C PRO A 244 4.26 -14.86 1.38
N ASP A 245 4.35 -15.39 2.58
CA ASP A 245 3.46 -15.12 3.69
C ASP A 245 4.23 -14.30 4.73
N ILE A 246 3.80 -13.06 4.94
CA ILE A 246 4.47 -12.05 5.75
C ILE A 246 3.58 -11.60 6.90
N GLY A 247 4.09 -10.69 7.75
CA GLY A 247 3.35 -10.15 8.88
C GLY A 247 3.78 -10.71 10.23
N TYR A 248 4.64 -11.72 10.27
CA TYR A 248 5.11 -12.34 11.52
C TYR A 248 5.85 -11.38 12.47
N HIS A 249 6.43 -10.31 11.92
CA HIS A 249 7.09 -9.25 12.68
C HIS A 249 6.27 -7.96 12.74
N HIS A 250 5.04 -7.97 12.23
CA HIS A 250 4.17 -6.80 12.28
C HIS A 250 3.67 -6.56 13.70
N ARG A 251 4.12 -5.50 14.32
CA ARG A 251 3.75 -5.13 15.70
C ARG A 251 2.75 -3.97 15.80
N GLY A 252 2.25 -3.46 14.68
CA GLY A 252 1.35 -2.30 14.64
C GLY A 252 2.06 -1.01 15.05
N ALA A 253 3.30 -0.81 14.58
CA ALA A 253 4.13 0.32 14.96
C ALA A 253 3.45 1.67 14.70
N GLU A 254 2.77 1.83 13.57
CA GLU A 254 2.05 3.04 13.18
C GLU A 254 0.93 3.35 14.18
N LYS A 255 0.18 2.34 14.59
CA LYS A 255 -0.91 2.49 15.56
C LYS A 255 -0.38 2.82 16.95
N MET A 256 0.74 2.24 17.37
CA MET A 256 1.40 2.60 18.60
C MET A 256 1.91 4.04 18.58
N GLY A 257 2.45 4.50 17.44
CA GLY A 257 2.93 5.86 17.24
C GLY A 257 1.85 6.92 17.40
N GLU A 258 0.59 6.62 17.13
CA GLU A 258 -0.53 7.53 17.34
C GLU A 258 -0.76 7.87 18.83
N ARG A 259 -0.30 7.02 19.72
CA ARG A 259 -0.59 7.07 21.15
C ARG A 259 0.61 7.44 22.03
N GLN A 260 1.79 7.14 21.55
CA GLN A 260 3.03 7.33 22.30
C GLN A 260 3.70 8.64 21.91
N SER A 261 4.44 9.24 22.87
CA SER A 261 5.39 10.28 22.52
C SER A 261 6.55 9.68 21.73
N TRP A 262 7.21 10.48 20.91
CA TRP A 262 8.35 10.02 20.13
C TRP A 262 9.49 9.45 20.99
N HIS A 263 9.67 9.92 22.23
CA HIS A 263 10.62 9.36 23.18
C HIS A 263 10.25 7.95 23.66
N SER A 264 8.96 7.65 23.75
CA SER A 264 8.47 6.34 24.21
C SER A 264 8.31 5.34 23.07
N TYR A 265 8.31 5.83 21.84
CA TYR A 265 8.13 5.03 20.64
C TYR A 265 9.44 4.32 20.22
N ILE A 266 10.58 4.96 20.48
CA ILE A 266 11.91 4.40 20.26
C ILE A 266 12.23 3.45 21.39
#